data_266ce9fc90a3c540167ac646e9adda1d
#
_entry.id   266ce9fc90a3c540167ac646e9adda1d
#
_cell.length_a   1.000
_cell.length_b   1.000
_cell.length_c   1.000
_cell.angle_alpha   90.00
_cell.angle_beta   90.00
_cell.angle_gamma   90.00
#
_symmetry.space_group_name_H-M   'P 1'
#
loop_
_entity.id
_entity.type
_entity.pdbx_description
1 polymer ?
#
loop_
_entity_poly.entity_id
_entity_poly.type
_entity_poly.pdbx_seq_one_letter_code
_entity_poly.pdbx_strand_id
1 'polypeptide(L)'
;MRKLTPITLLALLAGCQSYVAVPVQPVTLVAVSQRSKVRVATKADVLLVVDDSLSMSGKQGRLAAALQNFTAQLDALKPPVDYQVAVTTTTVSERLGACGPAGDPNAAGQCNSEWEASGFSCDSAFACFRSFPSAGQFYRGAGAPALVLHRADYSAADFATYLADSVKVGTAGSRQPQGLQAMEQALQQPGFLRDGAKVVVAFFTDAEDCSDPAHRLSMLVKDPATGNVIDKCAQEARGDGSAAPSLEPVANYVNFLRGLKNADGQPKEVEVGAVVSLQDGTQDPGVCANPACDAACDAPAGVTACQVRCGPAPTYQICLSDCVSECHAFCGGQVPGRRYLELAFAFSGVAANVCSDDASPGLSKLSAVIGIPKQIQLRARPTSAEYVVVRIERGPQSFECVPGQDFTLVEGTDGIFVKFGGACVLQPDDIWDVRYLTNK
;
A
#
# COMPACT_ATOMS: atom_id res chain seq x y z
N MET A 1 -21.13 -7.95 99.38
CA MET A 1 -21.44 -6.96 98.34
C MET A 1 -20.26 -6.89 97.33
N ARG A 2 -20.31 -7.63 96.25
CA ARG A 2 -19.22 -7.60 95.22
C ARG A 2 -19.81 -6.92 93.97
N LYS A 3 -19.16 -5.83 93.58
CA LYS A 3 -19.47 -5.03 92.42
C LYS A 3 -19.01 -5.74 91.18
N LEU A 4 -19.88 -6.03 90.21
CA LEU A 4 -19.61 -6.52 88.90
C LEU A 4 -19.27 -5.33 87.97
N THR A 5 -18.13 -5.38 87.35
CA THR A 5 -17.67 -4.42 86.37
C THR A 5 -18.14 -4.88 84.97
N PRO A 6 -18.69 -4.05 84.09
CA PRO A 6 -19.08 -4.50 82.76
C PRO A 6 -17.87 -4.56 81.83
N ILE A 7 -17.72 -5.70 81.15
CA ILE A 7 -16.74 -5.91 80.09
C ILE A 7 -17.29 -5.27 78.81
N THR A 8 -16.62 -4.23 78.36
CA THR A 8 -16.91 -3.59 77.07
C THR A 8 -16.39 -4.46 75.91
N LEU A 9 -17.28 -5.02 75.11
CA LEU A 9 -16.94 -5.81 73.95
C LEU A 9 -16.61 -4.87 72.80
N LEU A 10 -15.32 -4.80 72.43
CA LEU A 10 -14.83 -4.01 71.31
C LEU A 10 -15.07 -4.85 70.03
N ALA A 11 -16.07 -4.47 69.23
CA ALA A 11 -16.30 -5.07 67.93
C ALA A 11 -15.27 -4.57 66.93
N LEU A 12 -14.36 -5.42 66.51
CA LEU A 12 -13.45 -5.21 65.39
C LEU A 12 -14.28 -5.30 64.08
N LEU A 13 -14.60 -4.17 63.50
CA LEU A 13 -15.11 -4.11 62.12
C LEU A 13 -13.93 -4.45 61.16
N ALA A 14 -13.84 -5.68 60.76
CA ALA A 14 -13.03 -6.11 59.63
C ALA A 14 -13.67 -5.52 58.37
N GLY A 15 -13.13 -4.43 57.87
CA GLY A 15 -13.48 -3.89 56.58
C GLY A 15 -13.00 -4.82 55.48
N CYS A 16 -13.91 -5.57 54.88
CA CYS A 16 -13.65 -6.24 53.64
C CYS A 16 -13.45 -5.16 52.56
N GLN A 17 -12.19 -4.86 52.24
CA GLN A 17 -11.89 -4.16 51.00
C GLN A 17 -12.29 -5.08 49.83
N SER A 18 -13.34 -4.75 49.14
CA SER A 18 -13.68 -5.37 47.88
C SER A 18 -12.64 -4.89 46.83
N TYR A 19 -11.65 -5.71 46.59
CA TYR A 19 -10.81 -5.52 45.42
C TYR A 19 -11.67 -5.78 44.18
N VAL A 20 -11.92 -4.74 43.39
CA VAL A 20 -12.46 -4.89 42.05
C VAL A 20 -11.35 -5.57 41.23
N ALA A 21 -11.49 -6.87 41.01
CA ALA A 21 -10.62 -7.56 40.07
C ALA A 21 -10.89 -6.97 38.68
N VAL A 22 -10.02 -6.09 38.22
CA VAL A 22 -10.03 -5.66 36.82
C VAL A 22 -9.65 -6.88 36.01
N PRO A 23 -10.55 -7.37 35.12
CA PRO A 23 -10.21 -8.52 34.31
C PRO A 23 -8.99 -8.16 33.45
N VAL A 24 -7.89 -8.85 33.69
CA VAL A 24 -6.71 -8.76 32.83
C VAL A 24 -7.14 -9.30 31.45
N GLN A 25 -7.25 -8.41 30.49
CA GLN A 25 -7.49 -8.86 29.12
C GLN A 25 -6.28 -9.70 28.67
N PRO A 26 -6.47 -10.91 28.20
CA PRO A 26 -5.35 -11.72 27.73
C PRO A 26 -4.72 -11.04 26.53
N VAL A 27 -3.48 -10.58 26.67
CA VAL A 27 -2.71 -10.07 25.54
C VAL A 27 -2.20 -11.28 24.76
N THR A 28 -2.65 -11.42 23.52
CA THR A 28 -2.13 -12.46 22.63
C THR A 28 -0.82 -11.98 22.03
N LEU A 29 0.28 -12.59 22.40
CA LEU A 29 1.58 -12.35 21.80
C LEU A 29 1.75 -13.18 20.53
N VAL A 30 2.21 -12.53 19.48
CA VAL A 30 2.54 -13.16 18.19
C VAL A 30 4.04 -13.05 17.96
N ALA A 31 4.67 -14.18 17.62
CA ALA A 31 6.06 -14.20 17.20
C ALA A 31 6.16 -13.81 15.72
N VAL A 32 6.96 -12.81 15.42
CA VAL A 32 7.26 -12.36 14.06
C VAL A 32 8.71 -12.70 13.73
N SER A 33 8.94 -13.24 12.54
CA SER A 33 10.28 -13.46 11.97
C SER A 33 10.36 -12.80 10.61
N GLN A 34 11.44 -12.04 10.40
CA GLN A 34 11.79 -11.43 9.12
C GLN A 34 13.21 -11.87 8.77
N ARG A 35 13.41 -12.42 7.59
CA ARG A 35 14.71 -12.89 7.12
C ARG A 35 14.89 -12.56 5.65
N SER A 36 16.07 -12.05 5.29
CA SER A 36 16.42 -11.81 3.90
C SER A 36 17.93 -11.86 3.71
N LYS A 37 18.36 -12.09 2.46
CA LYS A 37 19.76 -12.06 2.05
C LYS A 37 20.10 -10.67 1.49
N VAL A 38 21.23 -10.12 1.93
CA VAL A 38 21.79 -8.87 1.38
C VAL A 38 22.48 -9.20 0.06
N ARG A 39 21.91 -8.71 -1.01
CA ARG A 39 22.50 -8.81 -2.34
C ARG A 39 22.75 -7.41 -2.88
N VAL A 40 23.92 -7.20 -3.43
CA VAL A 40 24.27 -5.92 -4.05
C VAL A 40 23.90 -6.00 -5.51
N ALA A 41 22.88 -5.27 -5.87
CA ALA A 41 22.50 -5.15 -7.28
C ALA A 41 23.52 -4.29 -8.02
N THR A 42 24.01 -4.78 -9.16
CA THR A 42 24.77 -3.98 -10.12
C THR A 42 23.86 -3.34 -11.15
N LYS A 43 22.67 -3.92 -11.33
CA LYS A 43 21.60 -3.41 -12.20
C LYS A 43 20.26 -3.44 -11.46
N ALA A 44 19.40 -2.48 -11.71
CA ALA A 44 18.05 -2.47 -11.17
C ALA A 44 17.02 -1.99 -12.21
N ASP A 45 15.90 -2.72 -12.28
CA ASP A 45 14.73 -2.35 -13.05
C ASP A 45 13.64 -1.93 -12.06
N VAL A 46 13.32 -0.64 -12.04
CA VAL A 46 12.38 -0.05 -11.07
C VAL A 46 11.05 0.23 -11.75
N LEU A 47 9.99 -0.37 -11.26
CA LEU A 47 8.61 -0.10 -11.68
C LEU A 47 7.89 0.66 -10.57
N LEU A 48 7.43 1.87 -10.89
CA LEU A 48 6.54 2.65 -10.04
C LEU A 48 5.10 2.45 -10.51
N VAL A 49 4.26 1.90 -9.64
CA VAL A 49 2.82 1.73 -9.87
C VAL A 49 2.11 2.85 -9.13
N VAL A 50 1.65 3.85 -9.86
CA VAL A 50 1.09 5.08 -9.30
C VAL A 50 -0.41 5.11 -9.51
N ASP A 51 -1.14 5.29 -8.45
CA ASP A 51 -2.58 5.42 -8.48
C ASP A 51 -2.99 6.74 -9.16
N ASP A 52 -3.85 6.61 -10.16
CA ASP A 52 -4.41 7.68 -10.97
C ASP A 52 -5.90 7.96 -10.64
N SER A 53 -6.34 7.55 -9.45
CA SER A 53 -7.64 7.93 -8.91
C SER A 53 -7.66 9.38 -8.41
N LEU A 54 -8.87 9.96 -8.28
CA LEU A 54 -9.06 11.38 -7.94
C LEU A 54 -8.42 11.76 -6.59
N SER A 55 -8.44 10.87 -5.61
CA SER A 55 -7.87 11.09 -4.27
C SER A 55 -6.37 11.33 -4.26
N MET A 56 -5.68 10.94 -5.35
CA MET A 56 -4.22 11.08 -5.48
C MET A 56 -3.75 12.46 -5.98
N SER A 57 -4.64 13.40 -6.31
CA SER A 57 -4.29 14.67 -6.96
C SER A 57 -3.18 15.45 -6.26
N GLY A 58 -3.23 15.62 -4.94
CA GLY A 58 -2.16 16.29 -4.17
C GLY A 58 -0.95 15.37 -3.88
N LYS A 59 -1.17 14.06 -3.80
CA LYS A 59 -0.16 13.08 -3.40
C LYS A 59 0.87 12.83 -4.50
N GLN A 60 0.45 12.83 -5.78
CA GLN A 60 1.36 12.72 -6.92
C GLN A 60 2.37 13.89 -6.98
N GLY A 61 1.96 15.11 -6.60
CA GLY A 61 2.86 16.25 -6.50
C GLY A 61 3.91 16.07 -5.40
N ARG A 62 3.54 15.56 -4.24
CA ARG A 62 4.47 15.24 -3.15
C ARG A 62 5.45 14.12 -3.54
N LEU A 63 4.95 13.09 -4.20
CA LEU A 63 5.78 12.03 -4.77
C LEU A 63 6.82 12.60 -5.73
N ALA A 64 6.39 13.42 -6.70
CA ALA A 64 7.27 14.06 -7.68
C ALA A 64 8.38 14.88 -7.02
N ALA A 65 8.06 15.66 -5.98
CA ALA A 65 9.04 16.44 -5.23
C ALA A 65 10.07 15.55 -4.51
N ALA A 66 9.65 14.42 -3.96
CA ALA A 66 10.52 13.52 -3.23
C ALA A 66 11.45 12.68 -4.12
N LEU A 67 11.13 12.54 -5.41
CA LEU A 67 11.91 11.72 -6.36
C LEU A 67 13.32 12.29 -6.62
N GLN A 68 13.54 13.59 -6.46
CA GLN A 68 14.90 14.16 -6.58
C GLN A 68 15.85 13.56 -5.52
N ASN A 69 15.38 13.44 -4.28
CA ASN A 69 16.17 12.81 -3.21
C ASN A 69 16.36 11.32 -3.47
N PHE A 70 15.33 10.64 -3.96
CA PHE A 70 15.39 9.22 -4.30
C PHE A 70 16.48 8.95 -5.37
N THR A 71 16.46 9.67 -6.48
CA THR A 71 17.46 9.51 -7.55
C THR A 71 18.87 9.85 -7.08
N ALA A 72 19.03 10.91 -6.27
CA ALA A 72 20.32 11.27 -5.68
C ALA A 72 20.86 10.16 -4.74
N GLN A 73 19.98 9.50 -3.99
CA GLN A 73 20.37 8.37 -3.15
C GLN A 73 20.77 7.15 -3.98
N LEU A 74 20.07 6.85 -5.09
CA LEU A 74 20.45 5.79 -6.01
C LEU A 74 21.81 6.06 -6.65
N ASP A 75 22.06 7.29 -7.08
CA ASP A 75 23.34 7.71 -7.67
C ASP A 75 24.51 7.64 -6.66
N ALA A 76 24.21 7.76 -5.36
CA ALA A 76 25.20 7.68 -4.29
C ALA A 76 25.50 6.25 -3.83
N LEU A 77 24.81 5.22 -4.35
CA LEU A 77 25.03 3.83 -3.99
C LEU A 77 26.45 3.38 -4.37
N LYS A 78 27.01 2.53 -3.53
CA LYS A 78 28.33 1.92 -3.77
C LYS A 78 28.27 0.42 -3.52
N PRO A 79 28.65 -0.39 -4.52
CA PRO A 79 29.05 0.01 -5.87
C PRO A 79 27.93 0.75 -6.64
N PRO A 80 28.25 1.52 -7.68
CA PRO A 80 27.26 2.17 -8.53
C PRO A 80 26.31 1.15 -9.15
N VAL A 81 25.04 1.53 -9.21
CA VAL A 81 23.97 0.68 -9.78
C VAL A 81 23.56 1.27 -11.13
N ASP A 82 23.56 0.47 -12.17
CA ASP A 82 22.94 0.79 -13.46
C ASP A 82 21.43 0.57 -13.33
N TYR A 83 20.63 1.63 -13.29
CA TYR A 83 19.20 1.51 -13.10
C TYR A 83 18.38 2.20 -14.19
N GLN A 84 17.20 1.66 -14.40
CA GLN A 84 16.13 2.24 -15.21
C GLN A 84 14.84 2.29 -14.42
N VAL A 85 13.97 3.24 -14.78
CA VAL A 85 12.67 3.43 -14.14
C VAL A 85 11.57 3.52 -15.17
N ALA A 86 10.50 2.79 -14.96
CA ALA A 86 9.23 2.94 -15.68
C ALA A 86 8.11 3.23 -14.69
N VAL A 87 7.08 3.90 -15.18
CA VAL A 87 5.87 4.22 -14.41
C VAL A 87 4.68 3.54 -15.10
N THR A 88 3.78 2.94 -14.32
CA THR A 88 2.47 2.49 -14.78
C THR A 88 1.40 2.98 -13.81
N THR A 89 0.13 2.96 -14.23
CA THR A 89 -0.97 3.36 -13.36
C THR A 89 -1.67 2.15 -12.73
N THR A 90 -2.54 2.38 -11.74
CA THR A 90 -3.37 1.33 -11.15
C THR A 90 -4.63 1.03 -11.98
N THR A 91 -4.84 1.76 -13.06
CA THR A 91 -6.02 1.61 -13.93
C THR A 91 -5.88 0.42 -14.87
N VAL A 92 -6.76 -0.59 -14.70
CA VAL A 92 -6.83 -1.76 -15.58
C VAL A 92 -8.22 -1.90 -16.17
N SER A 93 -9.22 -2.00 -15.33
CA SER A 93 -10.62 -2.15 -15.71
C SER A 93 -11.55 -1.52 -14.69
N GLU A 94 -12.81 -1.43 -15.00
CA GLU A 94 -13.84 -0.95 -14.10
C GLU A 94 -15.13 -1.72 -14.32
N ARG A 95 -15.74 -2.21 -13.25
CA ARG A 95 -16.99 -2.95 -13.29
C ARG A 95 -18.01 -2.28 -12.39
N LEU A 96 -19.01 -1.68 -13.00
CA LEU A 96 -20.17 -1.11 -12.33
C LEU A 96 -21.22 -2.21 -12.10
N GLY A 97 -22.35 -1.95 -11.60
CA GLY A 97 -23.39 -2.94 -11.34
C GLY A 97 -23.91 -3.71 -12.57
N ALA A 98 -25.04 -4.36 -12.42
CA ALA A 98 -25.65 -5.18 -13.48
C ALA A 98 -26.04 -4.33 -14.72
N CYS A 99 -25.99 -4.94 -15.91
CA CYS A 99 -26.49 -4.33 -17.14
C CYS A 99 -28.00 -4.13 -17.08
N GLY A 100 -28.44 -3.02 -17.65
CA GLY A 100 -29.84 -2.62 -17.73
C GLY A 100 -30.20 -1.48 -16.78
N PRO A 101 -31.33 -0.78 -17.00
CA PRO A 101 -31.83 0.19 -16.04
C PRO A 101 -32.07 -0.50 -14.71
N ALA A 102 -31.72 0.18 -13.61
CA ALA A 102 -31.82 -0.36 -12.27
C ALA A 102 -33.21 -1.00 -12.03
N GLY A 103 -33.26 -2.32 -11.91
CA GLY A 103 -34.45 -3.06 -11.56
C GLY A 103 -35.29 -3.57 -12.73
N ASP A 104 -34.89 -3.42 -14.00
CA ASP A 104 -35.58 -4.05 -15.14
C ASP A 104 -34.90 -5.34 -15.55
N PRO A 105 -35.45 -6.51 -15.18
CA PRO A 105 -34.90 -7.81 -15.61
C PRO A 105 -35.03 -8.08 -17.09
N ASN A 106 -35.77 -7.23 -17.86
CA ASN A 106 -35.97 -7.39 -19.29
C ASN A 106 -35.05 -6.50 -20.13
N ALA A 107 -34.29 -5.59 -19.51
CA ALA A 107 -33.27 -4.81 -20.20
C ALA A 107 -31.90 -5.49 -20.18
N ALA A 108 -31.88 -6.81 -20.11
CA ALA A 108 -30.68 -7.62 -20.10
C ALA A 108 -29.82 -7.34 -21.35
N GLY A 109 -28.59 -6.93 -21.12
CA GLY A 109 -27.58 -6.80 -22.16
C GLY A 109 -27.18 -5.38 -22.56
N GLN A 110 -27.69 -4.33 -21.91
CA GLN A 110 -27.29 -2.95 -22.17
C GLN A 110 -26.91 -2.20 -20.89
N CYS A 111 -25.84 -1.42 -20.96
CA CYS A 111 -25.53 -0.41 -19.96
C CYS A 111 -26.44 0.81 -20.16
N ASN A 112 -26.60 1.64 -19.15
CA ASN A 112 -27.29 2.90 -19.36
C ASN A 112 -26.50 3.78 -20.36
N SER A 113 -27.19 4.71 -21.02
CA SER A 113 -26.59 5.54 -22.08
C SER A 113 -25.41 6.39 -21.64
N GLU A 114 -25.36 6.79 -20.36
CA GLU A 114 -24.25 7.57 -19.81
C GLU A 114 -23.01 6.69 -19.64
N TRP A 115 -23.19 5.43 -19.22
CA TRP A 115 -22.10 4.47 -19.09
C TRP A 115 -21.58 4.03 -20.45
N GLU A 116 -22.47 3.77 -21.42
CA GLU A 116 -22.07 3.46 -22.80
C GLU A 116 -21.28 4.62 -23.42
N ALA A 117 -21.72 5.86 -23.23
CA ALA A 117 -20.99 7.05 -23.65
C ALA A 117 -19.61 7.20 -22.98
N SER A 118 -19.44 6.60 -21.79
CA SER A 118 -18.18 6.54 -21.08
C SER A 118 -17.33 5.29 -21.40
N GLY A 119 -17.74 4.51 -22.41
CA GLY A 119 -17.00 3.34 -22.89
C GLY A 119 -17.30 2.04 -22.14
N PHE A 120 -18.36 1.98 -21.33
CA PHE A 120 -18.83 0.73 -20.74
C PHE A 120 -19.65 -0.08 -21.74
N SER A 121 -19.52 -1.40 -21.65
CA SER A 121 -20.33 -2.36 -22.38
C SER A 121 -20.78 -3.47 -21.43
N CYS A 122 -21.88 -4.13 -21.77
CA CYS A 122 -22.34 -5.29 -21.02
C CYS A 122 -21.43 -6.49 -21.30
N ASP A 123 -20.83 -7.05 -20.27
CA ASP A 123 -20.00 -8.25 -20.36
C ASP A 123 -20.86 -9.54 -20.38
N SER A 124 -20.19 -10.69 -20.59
CA SER A 124 -20.86 -12.01 -20.60
C SER A 124 -21.44 -12.42 -19.24
N ALA A 125 -21.09 -11.73 -18.16
CA ALA A 125 -21.64 -11.93 -16.82
C ALA A 125 -22.72 -10.91 -16.47
N PHE A 126 -23.25 -10.22 -17.47
CA PHE A 126 -24.31 -9.21 -17.34
C PHE A 126 -23.96 -8.06 -16.39
N ALA A 127 -22.72 -7.59 -16.45
CA ALA A 127 -22.28 -6.40 -15.76
C ALA A 127 -21.77 -5.34 -16.73
N CYS A 128 -21.98 -4.08 -16.41
CA CYS A 128 -21.40 -2.97 -17.16
C CYS A 128 -19.91 -2.86 -16.84
N PHE A 129 -19.11 -3.15 -17.83
CA PHE A 129 -17.67 -3.32 -17.75
C PHE A 129 -16.96 -2.43 -18.76
N ARG A 130 -15.81 -1.92 -18.37
CA ARG A 130 -14.90 -1.19 -19.23
C ARG A 130 -13.47 -1.64 -18.94
N SER A 131 -12.68 -1.91 -19.98
CA SER A 131 -11.23 -2.05 -19.88
C SER A 131 -10.56 -0.77 -20.37
N PHE A 132 -9.37 -0.50 -19.86
CA PHE A 132 -8.60 0.66 -20.26
C PHE A 132 -7.44 0.23 -21.16
N PRO A 133 -7.25 0.89 -22.33
CA PRO A 133 -6.12 0.59 -23.21
C PRO A 133 -4.76 0.80 -22.57
N SER A 134 -4.70 1.63 -21.52
CA SER A 134 -3.51 1.91 -20.72
C SER A 134 -3.18 0.83 -19.68
N ALA A 135 -4.02 -0.19 -19.53
CA ALA A 135 -3.84 -1.25 -18.54
C ALA A 135 -2.44 -1.89 -18.65
N GLY A 136 -1.64 -1.81 -17.59
CA GLY A 136 -0.28 -2.33 -17.56
C GLY A 136 0.70 -1.71 -18.56
N GLN A 137 0.30 -0.65 -19.29
CA GLN A 137 1.21 0.07 -20.16
C GLN A 137 2.07 1.05 -19.35
N PHE A 138 3.28 1.29 -19.83
CA PHE A 138 4.10 2.34 -19.24
C PHE A 138 3.55 3.72 -19.57
N TYR A 139 3.51 4.56 -18.55
CA TYR A 139 3.10 5.95 -18.66
C TYR A 139 4.33 6.83 -18.92
N ARG A 140 4.15 7.82 -19.76
CA ARG A 140 5.15 8.82 -20.08
C ARG A 140 4.65 10.21 -19.72
N GLY A 141 5.32 10.88 -18.80
CA GLY A 141 5.05 12.31 -18.52
C GLY A 141 5.20 13.19 -19.75
N ALA A 142 4.48 14.30 -19.79
CA ALA A 142 4.45 15.18 -20.96
C ALA A 142 5.85 15.68 -21.38
N GLY A 143 6.74 15.92 -20.41
CA GLY A 143 8.13 16.34 -20.63
C GLY A 143 9.13 15.20 -20.77
N ALA A 144 8.76 13.96 -20.48
CA ALA A 144 9.67 12.83 -20.52
C ALA A 144 9.93 12.36 -21.96
N PRO A 145 11.19 12.05 -22.33
CA PRO A 145 11.52 11.64 -23.70
C PRO A 145 11.20 10.19 -24.02
N ALA A 146 11.06 9.32 -23.00
CA ALA A 146 10.86 7.88 -23.16
C ALA A 146 9.89 7.32 -22.11
N LEU A 147 9.32 6.12 -22.40
CA LEU A 147 8.47 5.35 -21.48
C LEU A 147 9.29 4.71 -20.35
N VAL A 148 10.50 4.26 -20.66
CA VAL A 148 11.47 3.72 -19.71
C VAL A 148 12.65 4.67 -19.69
N LEU A 149 12.95 5.22 -18.52
CA LEU A 149 14.05 6.18 -18.33
C LEU A 149 15.28 5.42 -17.83
N HIS A 150 16.32 5.33 -18.68
CA HIS A 150 17.62 4.79 -18.28
C HIS A 150 18.46 5.90 -17.66
N ARG A 151 18.94 5.68 -16.45
CA ARG A 151 19.73 6.70 -15.74
C ARG A 151 20.96 7.15 -16.48
N ALA A 152 21.62 6.26 -17.23
CA ALA A 152 22.82 6.55 -17.97
C ALA A 152 22.62 7.48 -19.18
N ASP A 153 21.37 7.62 -19.67
CA ASP A 153 21.08 8.40 -20.89
C ASP A 153 20.90 9.88 -20.63
N TYR A 154 20.80 10.30 -19.35
CA TYR A 154 20.45 11.65 -18.98
C TYR A 154 21.36 12.20 -17.88
N SER A 155 21.46 13.53 -17.78
CA SER A 155 22.03 14.14 -16.59
C SER A 155 21.20 13.79 -15.34
N ALA A 156 21.78 13.89 -14.15
CA ALA A 156 21.02 13.63 -12.90
C ALA A 156 19.79 14.55 -12.75
N ALA A 157 19.93 15.81 -13.15
CA ALA A 157 18.87 16.80 -13.08
C ALA A 157 17.75 16.53 -14.09
N ASP A 158 18.09 16.19 -15.33
CA ASP A 158 17.11 15.87 -16.37
C ASP A 158 16.37 14.58 -16.02
N PHE A 159 17.10 13.53 -15.59
CA PHE A 159 16.50 12.27 -15.18
C PHE A 159 15.49 12.47 -14.05
N ALA A 160 15.85 13.21 -13.00
CA ALA A 160 14.96 13.51 -11.89
C ALA A 160 13.73 14.31 -12.33
N THR A 161 13.90 15.26 -13.26
CA THR A 161 12.81 16.06 -13.82
C THR A 161 11.85 15.19 -14.63
N TYR A 162 12.36 14.35 -15.53
CA TYR A 162 11.55 13.46 -16.37
C TYR A 162 10.78 12.43 -15.53
N LEU A 163 11.42 11.89 -14.50
CA LEU A 163 10.77 10.96 -13.59
C LEU A 163 9.68 11.65 -12.76
N ALA A 164 9.97 12.85 -12.23
CA ALA A 164 8.99 13.64 -11.48
C ALA A 164 7.78 14.03 -12.35
N ASP A 165 7.97 14.21 -13.65
CA ASP A 165 6.88 14.47 -14.60
C ASP A 165 6.09 13.18 -14.91
N SER A 166 6.79 12.04 -14.99
CA SER A 166 6.16 10.75 -15.29
C SER A 166 5.30 10.20 -14.16
N VAL A 167 5.54 10.55 -12.89
CA VAL A 167 4.68 10.11 -11.78
C VAL A 167 3.42 10.96 -11.60
N LYS A 168 3.30 12.06 -12.33
CA LYS A 168 2.07 12.85 -12.39
C LYS A 168 1.12 12.26 -13.43
N VAL A 169 0.63 11.06 -13.15
CA VAL A 169 -0.19 10.27 -14.07
C VAL A 169 -1.60 10.83 -14.29
N GLY A 170 -1.98 11.86 -13.55
CA GLY A 170 -3.32 12.43 -13.59
C GLY A 170 -4.27 11.76 -12.59
N THR A 171 -5.56 12.11 -12.70
CA THR A 171 -6.60 11.68 -11.74
C THR A 171 -7.88 11.23 -12.44
N ALA A 172 -7.78 10.82 -13.70
CA ALA A 172 -8.91 10.36 -14.51
C ALA A 172 -8.95 8.83 -14.66
N GLY A 173 -8.22 8.11 -13.80
CA GLY A 173 -8.15 6.66 -13.81
C GLY A 173 -9.41 5.97 -13.30
N SER A 174 -9.32 4.65 -13.20
CA SER A 174 -10.38 3.80 -12.67
C SER A 174 -10.66 4.12 -11.21
N ARG A 175 -11.93 4.11 -10.82
CA ARG A 175 -12.36 4.14 -9.43
C ARG A 175 -12.07 2.82 -8.70
N GLN A 176 -11.66 1.80 -9.44
CA GLN A 176 -11.32 0.47 -8.98
C GLN A 176 -9.82 0.25 -9.21
N PRO A 177 -8.93 0.79 -8.37
CA PRO A 177 -7.50 0.64 -8.52
C PRO A 177 -7.11 -0.85 -8.49
N GLN A 178 -6.35 -1.29 -9.48
CA GLN A 178 -5.94 -2.69 -9.66
C GLN A 178 -4.41 -2.76 -9.80
N GLY A 179 -3.70 -2.23 -8.81
CA GLY A 179 -2.27 -2.04 -8.89
C GLY A 179 -1.48 -3.35 -8.99
N LEU A 180 -1.94 -4.44 -8.34
CA LEU A 180 -1.26 -5.73 -8.43
C LEU A 180 -1.37 -6.31 -9.85
N GLN A 181 -2.54 -6.20 -10.48
CA GLN A 181 -2.74 -6.64 -11.86
C GLN A 181 -1.99 -5.75 -12.85
N ALA A 182 -2.00 -4.44 -12.64
CA ALA A 182 -1.25 -3.49 -13.46
C ALA A 182 0.27 -3.76 -13.40
N MET A 183 0.79 -4.03 -12.20
CA MET A 183 2.18 -4.46 -12.00
C MET A 183 2.51 -5.72 -12.82
N GLU A 184 1.69 -6.75 -12.70
CA GLU A 184 1.93 -8.01 -13.42
C GLU A 184 1.97 -7.77 -14.92
N GLN A 185 1.01 -7.05 -15.47
CA GLN A 185 0.96 -6.70 -16.89
C GLN A 185 2.14 -5.84 -17.34
N ALA A 186 2.53 -4.85 -16.52
CA ALA A 186 3.67 -3.98 -16.82
C ALA A 186 5.00 -4.73 -16.82
N LEU A 187 5.23 -5.64 -15.89
CA LEU A 187 6.44 -6.46 -15.84
C LEU A 187 6.54 -7.48 -16.99
N GLN A 188 5.42 -7.80 -17.64
CA GLN A 188 5.38 -8.63 -18.84
C GLN A 188 5.69 -7.86 -20.13
N GLN A 189 5.81 -6.52 -20.08
CA GLN A 189 6.16 -5.72 -21.25
C GLN A 189 7.54 -6.13 -21.79
N PRO A 190 7.64 -6.43 -23.10
CA PRO A 190 8.90 -6.85 -23.69
C PRO A 190 10.03 -5.85 -23.51
N GLY A 191 11.20 -6.31 -23.10
CA GLY A 191 12.41 -5.50 -23.01
C GLY A 191 12.57 -4.67 -21.74
N PHE A 192 11.61 -4.67 -20.82
CA PHE A 192 11.74 -3.95 -19.56
C PHE A 192 12.65 -4.69 -18.57
N LEU A 193 12.41 -5.98 -18.33
CA LEU A 193 13.21 -6.76 -17.39
C LEU A 193 14.56 -7.16 -18.02
N ARG A 194 15.63 -6.49 -17.58
CA ARG A 194 17.00 -6.75 -18.05
C ARG A 194 17.59 -7.97 -17.34
N ASP A 195 18.41 -8.72 -18.04
CA ASP A 195 19.11 -9.85 -17.45
C ASP A 195 20.08 -9.44 -16.35
N GLY A 196 20.10 -10.18 -15.25
CA GLY A 196 20.91 -9.87 -14.07
C GLY A 196 20.47 -8.65 -13.28
N ALA A 197 19.39 -7.98 -13.67
CA ALA A 197 18.87 -6.85 -12.92
C ALA A 197 17.94 -7.29 -11.77
N LYS A 198 18.07 -6.62 -10.62
CA LYS A 198 17.12 -6.65 -9.51
C LYS A 198 15.83 -5.97 -9.94
N VAL A 199 14.70 -6.59 -9.69
CA VAL A 199 13.37 -5.98 -9.93
C VAL A 199 12.92 -5.29 -8.67
N VAL A 200 12.59 -4.01 -8.79
CA VAL A 200 12.05 -3.21 -7.69
C VAL A 200 10.68 -2.69 -8.09
N VAL A 201 9.66 -3.07 -7.34
CA VAL A 201 8.29 -2.58 -7.55
C VAL A 201 7.91 -1.68 -6.39
N ALA A 202 7.37 -0.51 -6.69
CA ALA A 202 6.87 0.41 -5.67
C ALA A 202 5.46 0.87 -6.00
N PHE A 203 4.54 0.63 -5.07
CA PHE A 203 3.15 1.08 -5.16
C PHE A 203 2.98 2.42 -4.44
N PHE A 204 2.27 3.35 -5.07
CA PHE A 204 1.90 4.65 -4.50
C PHE A 204 0.40 4.84 -4.66
N THR A 205 -0.35 4.57 -3.59
CA THR A 205 -1.82 4.61 -3.63
C THR A 205 -2.39 4.87 -2.24
N ASP A 206 -3.52 5.53 -2.18
CA ASP A 206 -4.31 5.71 -0.97
C ASP A 206 -5.59 4.85 -0.96
N ALA A 207 -5.68 3.94 -1.90
CA ALA A 207 -6.79 3.01 -2.06
C ALA A 207 -6.35 1.54 -1.87
N GLU A 208 -7.33 0.64 -1.70
CA GLU A 208 -7.10 -0.80 -1.68
C GLU A 208 -6.90 -1.34 -3.11
N ASP A 209 -6.20 -2.46 -3.23
CA ASP A 209 -6.09 -3.17 -4.49
C ASP A 209 -7.35 -3.98 -4.80
N CYS A 210 -7.94 -3.68 -5.93
CA CYS A 210 -9.17 -4.30 -6.44
C CYS A 210 -8.90 -5.27 -7.59
N SER A 211 -7.70 -5.80 -7.70
CA SER A 211 -7.31 -6.72 -8.78
C SER A 211 -8.22 -7.94 -8.84
N ASP A 212 -8.95 -8.04 -9.94
CA ASP A 212 -9.90 -9.10 -10.25
C ASP A 212 -9.88 -9.41 -11.76
N PRO A 213 -8.87 -10.18 -12.24
CA PRO A 213 -8.76 -10.54 -13.67
C PRO A 213 -9.98 -11.28 -14.23
N ALA A 214 -10.74 -11.93 -13.36
CA ALA A 214 -11.96 -12.64 -13.74
C ALA A 214 -13.21 -11.77 -13.78
N HIS A 215 -13.08 -10.47 -13.44
CA HIS A 215 -14.16 -9.47 -13.46
C HIS A 215 -15.40 -9.88 -12.66
N ARG A 216 -15.20 -10.47 -11.49
CA ARG A 216 -16.26 -10.94 -10.59
C ARG A 216 -16.76 -9.88 -9.63
N LEU A 217 -15.91 -8.91 -9.31
CA LEU A 217 -16.19 -7.88 -8.31
C LEU A 217 -17.00 -6.74 -8.94
N SER A 218 -18.22 -6.52 -8.47
CA SER A 218 -18.98 -5.31 -8.73
C SER A 218 -18.63 -4.25 -7.70
N MET A 219 -18.20 -3.08 -8.15
CA MET A 219 -17.56 -2.05 -7.36
C MET A 219 -18.44 -1.47 -6.24
N LEU A 220 -19.67 -1.17 -6.56
CA LEU A 220 -20.57 -0.47 -5.66
C LEU A 220 -21.85 -1.30 -5.45
N VAL A 221 -22.03 -1.80 -4.25
CA VAL A 221 -23.26 -2.49 -3.86
C VAL A 221 -23.95 -1.63 -2.79
N LYS A 222 -25.20 -1.27 -3.04
CA LYS A 222 -26.02 -0.68 -1.96
C LYS A 222 -26.31 -1.75 -0.93
N ASP A 223 -25.95 -1.48 0.31
CA ASP A 223 -26.39 -2.27 1.45
C ASP A 223 -27.91 -2.24 1.52
N PRO A 224 -28.59 -3.38 1.36
CA PRO A 224 -30.06 -3.40 1.39
C PRO A 224 -30.66 -3.00 2.74
N ALA A 225 -29.87 -3.07 3.83
CA ALA A 225 -30.33 -2.74 5.17
C ALA A 225 -30.17 -1.24 5.49
N THR A 226 -29.12 -0.59 5.00
CA THR A 226 -28.79 0.80 5.34
C THR A 226 -28.95 1.76 4.16
N GLY A 227 -29.00 1.25 2.93
CA GLY A 227 -28.99 2.05 1.71
C GLY A 227 -27.64 2.68 1.38
N ASN A 228 -26.63 2.47 2.21
CA ASN A 228 -25.29 3.00 2.02
C ASN A 228 -24.54 2.25 0.91
N VAL A 229 -23.70 2.97 0.19
CA VAL A 229 -22.80 2.34 -0.77
C VAL A 229 -21.66 1.67 -0.03
N ILE A 230 -21.48 0.38 -0.25
CA ILE A 230 -20.38 -0.41 0.30
C ILE A 230 -19.30 -0.52 -0.76
N ASP A 231 -18.06 -0.17 -0.39
CA ASP A 231 -16.88 -0.53 -1.15
C ASP A 231 -16.61 -2.04 -0.98
N LYS A 232 -17.00 -2.81 -2.00
CA LYS A 232 -16.83 -4.26 -2.01
C LYS A 232 -15.37 -4.69 -2.03
N CYS A 233 -14.51 -3.93 -2.68
CA CYS A 233 -13.09 -4.21 -2.73
C CYS A 233 -12.48 -4.15 -1.32
N ALA A 234 -12.73 -3.07 -0.61
CA ALA A 234 -12.27 -2.92 0.77
C ALA A 234 -12.86 -3.97 1.72
N GLN A 235 -14.13 -4.32 1.52
CA GLN A 235 -14.78 -5.35 2.32
C GLN A 235 -14.13 -6.72 2.11
N GLU A 236 -13.92 -7.13 0.86
CA GLU A 236 -13.29 -8.43 0.55
C GLU A 236 -11.81 -8.48 0.95
N ALA A 237 -11.07 -7.38 0.81
CA ALA A 237 -9.68 -7.30 1.26
C ALA A 237 -9.52 -7.47 2.78
N ARG A 238 -10.56 -7.12 3.56
CA ARG A 238 -10.59 -7.38 5.01
C ARG A 238 -10.98 -8.81 5.38
N GLY A 239 -11.48 -9.60 4.43
CA GLY A 239 -12.04 -10.93 4.69
C GLY A 239 -13.45 -10.86 5.31
N ASP A 240 -14.11 -9.72 5.26
CA ASP A 240 -15.42 -9.51 5.85
C ASP A 240 -16.54 -9.99 4.92
N GLY A 241 -16.99 -11.20 5.12
CA GLY A 241 -18.34 -11.57 4.71
C GLY A 241 -18.56 -12.18 3.34
N SER A 242 -17.53 -12.64 2.63
CA SER A 242 -17.73 -13.39 1.38
C SER A 242 -17.31 -14.85 1.51
N ALA A 243 -18.22 -15.77 1.21
CA ALA A 243 -17.91 -17.21 1.14
C ALA A 243 -17.07 -17.57 -0.10
N ALA A 244 -16.98 -16.67 -1.09
CA ALA A 244 -16.18 -16.82 -2.29
C ALA A 244 -15.61 -15.44 -2.67
N PRO A 245 -14.34 -15.14 -2.33
CA PRO A 245 -13.72 -13.88 -2.65
C PRO A 245 -13.65 -13.68 -4.17
N SER A 246 -13.99 -12.47 -4.64
CA SER A 246 -13.89 -12.10 -6.05
C SER A 246 -12.48 -11.65 -6.41
N LEU A 247 -11.76 -11.08 -5.45
CA LEU A 247 -10.40 -10.58 -5.65
C LEU A 247 -9.42 -11.72 -5.92
N GLU A 248 -8.49 -11.48 -6.82
CA GLU A 248 -7.40 -12.42 -7.09
C GLU A 248 -6.51 -12.56 -5.84
N PRO A 249 -6.20 -13.78 -5.38
CA PRO A 249 -5.35 -13.96 -4.22
C PRO A 249 -3.98 -13.31 -4.37
N VAL A 250 -3.52 -12.56 -3.35
CA VAL A 250 -2.18 -11.93 -3.36
C VAL A 250 -1.07 -12.97 -3.57
N ALA A 251 -1.28 -14.20 -3.08
CA ALA A 251 -0.36 -15.31 -3.28
C ALA A 251 -0.03 -15.58 -4.75
N ASN A 252 -0.96 -15.32 -5.68
CA ASN A 252 -0.71 -15.50 -7.12
C ASN A 252 0.28 -14.45 -7.63
N TYR A 253 0.19 -13.20 -7.20
CA TYR A 253 1.16 -12.15 -7.52
C TYR A 253 2.53 -12.42 -6.86
N VAL A 254 2.54 -12.95 -5.64
CA VAL A 254 3.77 -13.43 -4.99
C VAL A 254 4.43 -14.52 -5.83
N ASN A 255 3.65 -15.50 -6.30
CA ASN A 255 4.16 -16.60 -7.13
C ASN A 255 4.64 -16.08 -8.49
N PHE A 256 3.92 -15.15 -9.12
CA PHE A 256 4.36 -14.48 -10.35
C PHE A 256 5.73 -13.83 -10.16
N LEU A 257 5.90 -12.98 -9.17
CA LEU A 257 7.16 -12.28 -8.90
C LEU A 257 8.30 -13.26 -8.58
N ARG A 258 8.05 -14.31 -7.80
CA ARG A 258 9.05 -15.37 -7.51
C ARG A 258 9.37 -16.24 -8.73
N GLY A 259 8.47 -16.28 -9.70
CA GLY A 259 8.63 -16.98 -10.96
C GLY A 259 9.51 -16.25 -11.98
N LEU A 260 9.81 -14.95 -11.77
CA LEU A 260 10.67 -14.18 -12.67
C LEU A 260 12.09 -14.75 -12.68
N LYS A 261 12.65 -14.94 -13.90
CA LYS A 261 13.95 -15.57 -14.09
C LYS A 261 14.87 -14.73 -14.94
N ASN A 262 16.16 -14.89 -14.70
CA ASN A 262 17.23 -14.44 -15.56
C ASN A 262 17.41 -15.39 -16.75
N ALA A 263 18.20 -14.98 -17.74
CA ALA A 263 18.48 -15.79 -18.94
C ALA A 263 19.15 -17.15 -18.61
N ASP A 264 19.87 -17.22 -17.51
CA ASP A 264 20.50 -18.46 -16.99
C ASP A 264 19.51 -19.36 -16.22
N GLY A 265 18.22 -18.98 -16.13
CA GLY A 265 17.19 -19.70 -15.41
C GLY A 265 17.16 -19.46 -13.89
N GLN A 266 18.12 -18.69 -13.34
CA GLN A 266 18.10 -18.34 -11.92
C GLN A 266 16.96 -17.35 -11.62
N PRO A 267 16.35 -17.43 -10.43
CA PRO A 267 15.35 -16.48 -10.03
C PRO A 267 15.90 -15.04 -10.03
N LYS A 268 15.08 -14.09 -10.48
CA LYS A 268 15.39 -12.67 -10.28
C LYS A 268 15.25 -12.30 -8.81
N GLU A 269 16.06 -11.36 -8.38
CA GLU A 269 15.82 -10.70 -7.11
C GLU A 269 14.68 -9.71 -7.26
N VAL A 270 13.75 -9.79 -6.34
CA VAL A 270 12.59 -8.91 -6.31
C VAL A 270 12.49 -8.23 -4.96
N GLU A 271 12.30 -6.93 -4.99
CA GLU A 271 11.95 -6.10 -3.84
C GLU A 271 10.64 -5.38 -4.10
N VAL A 272 9.82 -5.27 -3.07
CA VAL A 272 8.51 -4.62 -3.17
C VAL A 272 8.38 -3.57 -2.09
N GLY A 273 8.01 -2.35 -2.48
CA GLY A 273 7.66 -1.28 -1.57
C GLY A 273 6.19 -0.90 -1.70
N ALA A 274 5.55 -0.62 -0.58
CA ALA A 274 4.17 -0.15 -0.51
C ALA A 274 4.11 1.21 0.19
N VAL A 275 3.89 2.28 -0.58
CA VAL A 275 3.58 3.61 -0.06
C VAL A 275 2.07 3.77 -0.10
N VAL A 276 1.43 3.41 0.99
CA VAL A 276 -0.03 3.25 1.10
C VAL A 276 -0.56 3.96 2.34
N SER A 277 -1.88 3.99 2.51
CA SER A 277 -2.48 4.55 3.71
C SER A 277 -2.17 3.68 4.93
N LEU A 278 -1.44 4.24 5.88
CA LEU A 278 -1.07 3.60 7.14
C LEU A 278 -1.64 4.38 8.33
N GLN A 279 -1.87 3.68 9.42
CA GLN A 279 -2.15 4.33 10.70
C GLN A 279 -0.89 5.05 11.19
N ASP A 280 -1.03 6.26 11.70
CA ASP A 280 0.10 7.07 12.15
C ASP A 280 1.02 6.33 13.13
N GLY A 281 2.31 6.36 12.84
CA GLY A 281 3.35 5.75 13.66
C GLY A 281 3.40 4.22 13.63
N THR A 282 2.67 3.57 12.74
CA THR A 282 2.62 2.11 12.61
C THR A 282 2.84 1.67 11.16
N GLN A 283 2.92 0.35 10.95
CA GLN A 283 2.80 -0.27 9.62
C GLN A 283 1.42 -0.91 9.42
N ASP A 284 0.51 -0.67 10.36
CA ASP A 284 -0.84 -1.18 10.25
C ASP A 284 -1.61 -0.37 9.21
N PRO A 285 -2.45 -1.03 8.43
CA PRO A 285 -3.33 -0.36 7.51
C PRO A 285 -4.19 0.68 8.24
N GLY A 286 -4.21 1.91 7.75
CA GLY A 286 -4.94 3.01 8.34
C GLY A 286 -5.61 3.88 7.29
N VAL A 287 -6.38 4.84 7.73
CA VAL A 287 -7.09 5.79 6.87
C VAL A 287 -6.41 7.14 6.97
N CYS A 288 -6.09 7.75 5.83
CA CYS A 288 -5.64 9.13 5.82
C CYS A 288 -6.81 10.05 6.18
N ALA A 289 -6.80 10.63 7.36
CA ALA A 289 -7.72 11.73 7.63
C ALA A 289 -7.29 12.95 6.79
N ASN A 290 -8.13 13.37 5.87
CA ASN A 290 -7.89 14.59 5.09
C ASN A 290 -9.09 15.56 5.20
N PRO A 291 -9.19 16.28 6.33
CA PRO A 291 -10.29 17.22 6.53
C PRO A 291 -10.30 18.37 5.50
N ALA A 292 -9.15 18.70 4.90
CA ALA A 292 -9.07 19.67 3.82
C ALA A 292 -9.67 19.16 2.51
N CYS A 293 -9.49 17.86 2.22
CA CYS A 293 -10.10 17.20 1.07
C CYS A 293 -11.62 17.14 1.26
N ASP A 294 -12.07 16.72 2.44
CA ASP A 294 -13.50 16.62 2.78
C ASP A 294 -14.20 17.99 2.64
N ALA A 295 -13.61 19.05 3.20
CA ALA A 295 -14.09 20.41 3.01
C ALA A 295 -14.04 20.90 1.54
N ALA A 296 -13.15 20.38 0.72
CA ALA A 296 -13.08 20.71 -0.70
C ALA A 296 -14.23 20.10 -1.51
N CYS A 297 -14.83 19.01 -1.05
CA CYS A 297 -16.00 18.41 -1.70
C CYS A 297 -17.23 19.33 -1.61
N ASP A 298 -17.38 20.04 -0.50
CA ASP A 298 -18.47 21.00 -0.26
C ASP A 298 -18.15 22.40 -0.83
N ALA A 299 -16.88 22.65 -1.17
CA ALA A 299 -16.49 23.94 -1.73
C ALA A 299 -17.10 24.14 -3.13
N PRO A 300 -17.35 25.40 -3.55
CA PRO A 300 -17.92 25.70 -4.88
C PRO A 300 -17.17 25.03 -6.04
N ALA A 301 -15.86 24.88 -5.94
CA ALA A 301 -15.04 24.23 -6.97
C ALA A 301 -15.32 22.71 -7.06
N GLY A 302 -15.47 22.01 -5.93
CA GLY A 302 -15.80 20.59 -5.90
C GLY A 302 -17.21 20.33 -6.42
N VAL A 303 -18.19 21.12 -5.98
CA VAL A 303 -19.57 21.09 -6.47
C VAL A 303 -19.62 21.38 -7.98
N THR A 304 -18.85 22.36 -8.46
CA THR A 304 -18.77 22.69 -9.90
C THR A 304 -18.19 21.53 -10.71
N ALA A 305 -17.17 20.83 -10.21
CA ALA A 305 -16.62 19.65 -10.88
C ALA A 305 -17.65 18.53 -11.00
N CYS A 306 -18.42 18.28 -9.94
CA CYS A 306 -19.53 17.34 -9.98
C CYS A 306 -20.65 17.81 -10.93
N GLN A 307 -20.97 19.10 -10.97
CA GLN A 307 -21.93 19.68 -11.89
C GLN A 307 -21.55 19.48 -13.36
N VAL A 308 -20.26 19.71 -13.68
CA VAL A 308 -19.74 19.47 -15.03
C VAL A 308 -19.85 18.01 -15.42
N ARG A 309 -19.57 17.08 -14.48
CA ARG A 309 -19.66 15.63 -14.70
C ARG A 309 -21.10 15.17 -14.93
N CYS A 310 -22.06 15.72 -14.18
CA CYS A 310 -23.44 15.29 -14.19
C CYS A 310 -24.28 15.90 -15.33
N GLY A 311 -23.81 17.00 -15.95
CA GLY A 311 -24.54 17.66 -17.05
C GLY A 311 -25.95 18.15 -16.72
N PRO A 312 -26.75 18.62 -17.67
CA PRO A 312 -28.09 19.20 -17.45
C PRO A 312 -29.24 18.18 -17.52
N ALA A 313 -29.02 16.89 -17.28
CA ALA A 313 -30.02 15.83 -17.43
C ALA A 313 -31.10 15.82 -16.32
N PRO A 314 -32.29 15.21 -16.51
CA PRO A 314 -33.32 15.12 -15.48
C PRO A 314 -32.90 14.37 -14.21
N THR A 315 -31.82 13.56 -14.27
CA THR A 315 -31.19 12.86 -13.13
C THR A 315 -30.10 13.67 -12.45
N TYR A 316 -29.92 14.93 -12.85
CA TYR A 316 -28.86 15.82 -12.37
C TYR A 316 -28.72 15.87 -10.84
N GLN A 317 -29.82 15.98 -10.11
CA GLN A 317 -29.77 16.08 -8.64
C GLN A 317 -29.28 14.78 -7.98
N ILE A 318 -29.66 13.64 -8.52
CA ILE A 318 -29.22 12.33 -8.03
C ILE A 318 -27.72 12.15 -8.33
N CYS A 319 -27.31 12.43 -9.57
CA CYS A 319 -25.91 12.36 -9.96
C CYS A 319 -25.05 13.32 -9.16
N LEU A 320 -25.51 14.55 -8.93
CA LEU A 320 -24.77 15.54 -8.13
C LEU A 320 -24.61 15.07 -6.69
N SER A 321 -25.69 14.59 -6.07
CA SER A 321 -25.66 14.02 -4.72
C SER A 321 -24.71 12.82 -4.63
N ASP A 322 -24.77 11.93 -5.62
CA ASP A 322 -23.91 10.75 -5.67
C ASP A 322 -22.44 11.16 -5.86
N CYS A 323 -22.15 12.14 -6.74
CA CYS A 323 -20.78 12.62 -6.96
C CYS A 323 -20.20 13.32 -5.73
N VAL A 324 -20.98 14.14 -5.04
CA VAL A 324 -20.54 14.78 -3.79
C VAL A 324 -20.35 13.75 -2.69
N SER A 325 -21.26 12.77 -2.58
CA SER A 325 -21.12 11.65 -1.63
C SER A 325 -19.92 10.77 -1.97
N GLU A 326 -19.63 10.52 -3.24
CA GLU A 326 -18.40 9.86 -3.70
C GLU A 326 -17.16 10.66 -3.28
N CYS A 327 -17.17 11.97 -3.45
CA CYS A 327 -16.06 12.86 -3.03
C CYS A 327 -15.80 12.72 -1.53
N HIS A 328 -16.82 12.81 -0.69
CA HIS A 328 -16.71 12.63 0.75
C HIS A 328 -16.23 11.21 1.10
N ALA A 329 -16.72 10.20 0.42
CA ALA A 329 -16.25 8.81 0.59
C ALA A 329 -14.76 8.68 0.23
N PHE A 330 -14.30 9.37 -0.82
CA PHE A 330 -12.89 9.41 -1.19
C PHE A 330 -12.02 10.18 -0.18
N CYS A 331 -12.54 11.25 0.41
CA CYS A 331 -11.80 12.08 1.36
C CYS A 331 -11.79 11.53 2.79
N GLY A 332 -12.88 10.89 3.20
CA GLY A 332 -13.07 10.40 4.57
C GLY A 332 -12.98 8.88 4.74
N GLY A 333 -13.04 8.13 3.64
CA GLY A 333 -13.16 6.67 3.63
C GLY A 333 -12.01 5.94 2.94
N GLN A 334 -10.82 6.52 2.92
CA GLN A 334 -9.67 5.88 2.27
C GLN A 334 -9.39 4.53 2.90
N VAL A 335 -9.26 3.54 2.03
CA VAL A 335 -9.13 2.16 2.44
C VAL A 335 -7.66 1.83 2.55
N PRO A 336 -7.25 1.21 3.66
CA PRO A 336 -5.87 0.80 3.82
C PRO A 336 -5.46 -0.18 2.72
N GLY A 337 -4.33 0.06 2.09
CA GLY A 337 -3.77 -0.80 1.05
C GLY A 337 -3.21 -2.12 1.59
N ARG A 338 -4.05 -2.95 2.20
CA ARG A 338 -3.68 -4.21 2.88
C ARG A 338 -3.02 -5.19 1.93
N ARG A 339 -3.56 -5.32 0.74
CA ARG A 339 -3.07 -6.27 -0.26
C ARG A 339 -1.68 -5.88 -0.79
N TYR A 340 -1.41 -4.58 -0.93
CA TYR A 340 -0.07 -4.09 -1.25
C TYR A 340 0.94 -4.36 -0.13
N LEU A 341 0.51 -4.18 1.13
CA LEU A 341 1.35 -4.51 2.30
C LEU A 341 1.63 -6.01 2.38
N GLU A 342 0.62 -6.85 2.16
CA GLU A 342 0.78 -8.30 2.12
C GLU A 342 1.83 -8.71 1.07
N LEU A 343 1.73 -8.16 -0.16
CA LEU A 343 2.72 -8.41 -1.20
C LEU A 343 4.12 -7.91 -0.78
N ALA A 344 4.23 -6.67 -0.30
CA ALA A 344 5.52 -6.12 0.13
C ALA A 344 6.16 -6.98 1.23
N PHE A 345 5.40 -7.38 2.23
CA PHE A 345 5.90 -8.21 3.33
C PHE A 345 6.28 -9.62 2.91
N ALA A 346 5.67 -10.18 1.86
CA ALA A 346 6.08 -11.47 1.30
C ALA A 346 7.50 -11.45 0.72
N PHE A 347 8.02 -10.25 0.40
CA PHE A 347 9.38 -10.01 -0.09
C PHE A 347 10.28 -9.32 0.95
N SER A 348 9.86 -9.27 2.22
CA SER A 348 10.55 -8.50 3.27
C SER A 348 10.79 -7.04 2.92
N GLY A 349 9.91 -6.50 2.07
CA GLY A 349 9.98 -5.17 1.54
C GLY A 349 9.57 -4.09 2.55
N VAL A 350 9.44 -2.87 2.06
CA VAL A 350 9.23 -1.68 2.89
C VAL A 350 7.81 -1.15 2.78
N ALA A 351 7.32 -0.58 3.88
CA ALA A 351 6.07 0.15 3.92
C ALA A 351 6.30 1.61 4.29
N ALA A 352 5.50 2.52 3.73
CA ALA A 352 5.51 3.93 4.06
C ALA A 352 4.11 4.54 3.94
N ASN A 353 3.88 5.65 4.64
CA ASN A 353 2.59 6.31 4.67
C ASN A 353 2.45 7.30 3.51
N VAL A 354 1.51 7.04 2.60
CA VAL A 354 1.18 7.95 1.49
C VAL A 354 0.49 9.24 1.98
N CYS A 355 -0.07 9.21 3.19
CA CYS A 355 -0.74 10.35 3.82
C CYS A 355 0.25 11.40 4.34
N SER A 356 1.52 11.04 4.49
CA SER A 356 2.56 11.97 4.92
C SER A 356 2.69 13.15 3.95
N ASP A 357 2.87 14.35 4.50
CA ASP A 357 3.13 15.55 3.70
C ASP A 357 4.49 15.46 2.97
N ASP A 358 5.40 14.62 3.45
CA ASP A 358 6.68 14.33 2.83
C ASP A 358 6.77 12.84 2.45
N ALA A 359 6.86 12.54 1.16
CA ALA A 359 7.05 11.20 0.63
C ALA A 359 8.53 10.73 0.65
N SER A 360 9.48 11.62 0.98
CA SER A 360 10.92 11.33 0.95
C SER A 360 11.33 10.17 1.87
N PRO A 361 10.77 9.99 3.10
CA PRO A 361 11.12 8.86 3.94
C PRO A 361 10.78 7.51 3.30
N GLY A 362 9.63 7.41 2.63
CA GLY A 362 9.23 6.19 1.92
C GLY A 362 10.15 5.84 0.77
N LEU A 363 10.49 6.83 -0.06
CA LEU A 363 11.42 6.65 -1.18
C LEU A 363 12.84 6.35 -0.71
N SER A 364 13.28 6.94 0.41
CA SER A 364 14.60 6.64 0.98
C SER A 364 14.71 5.18 1.44
N LYS A 365 13.63 4.58 1.91
CA LYS A 365 13.59 3.16 2.23
C LYS A 365 13.73 2.29 0.98
N LEU A 366 13.06 2.68 -0.12
CA LEU A 366 13.17 1.99 -1.41
C LEU A 366 14.59 2.07 -1.97
N SER A 367 15.26 3.21 -1.89
CA SER A 367 16.66 3.32 -2.32
C SER A 367 17.60 2.43 -1.49
N ALA A 368 17.31 2.29 -0.20
CA ALA A 368 18.11 1.45 0.69
C ALA A 368 18.01 -0.04 0.36
N VAL A 369 16.85 -0.53 -0.12
CA VAL A 369 16.71 -1.96 -0.48
C VAL A 369 17.35 -2.31 -1.83
N ILE A 370 17.66 -1.31 -2.65
CA ILE A 370 18.44 -1.50 -3.89
C ILE A 370 19.92 -1.71 -3.55
N GLY A 371 20.43 -1.00 -2.54
CA GLY A 371 21.79 -1.11 -2.03
C GLY A 371 21.93 -2.09 -0.86
N ILE A 372 22.97 -1.86 -0.04
CA ILE A 372 23.14 -2.57 1.25
C ILE A 372 22.30 -1.81 2.29
N PRO A 373 21.28 -2.42 2.89
CA PRO A 373 20.44 -1.73 3.85
C PRO A 373 21.23 -1.40 5.14
N LYS A 374 21.19 -0.15 5.57
CA LYS A 374 21.74 0.28 6.86
C LYS A 374 20.77 0.03 8.02
N GLN A 375 19.51 -0.11 7.70
CA GLN A 375 18.43 -0.41 8.61
C GLN A 375 17.32 -1.18 7.90
N ILE A 376 16.56 -1.94 8.66
CA ILE A 376 15.37 -2.64 8.17
C ILE A 376 14.15 -2.22 8.97
N GLN A 377 13.02 -2.16 8.33
CA GLN A 377 11.74 -1.85 8.96
C GLN A 377 11.12 -3.10 9.57
N LEU A 378 10.65 -3.03 10.81
CA LEU A 378 9.89 -4.10 11.42
C LEU A 378 8.42 -4.05 10.94
N ARG A 379 7.82 -5.22 10.69
CA ARG A 379 6.43 -5.35 10.21
C ARG A 379 5.39 -4.94 11.24
N ALA A 380 5.75 -5.01 12.52
CA ALA A 380 4.90 -4.61 13.61
C ALA A 380 5.76 -4.05 14.76
N ARG A 381 5.12 -3.32 15.67
CA ARG A 381 5.81 -2.80 16.88
C ARG A 381 6.13 -3.95 17.82
N PRO A 382 7.41 -4.16 18.21
CA PRO A 382 7.77 -5.10 19.27
C PRO A 382 7.12 -4.72 20.59
N THR A 383 6.70 -5.70 21.37
CA THR A 383 6.19 -5.47 22.74
C THR A 383 7.23 -4.90 23.68
N SER A 384 8.49 -5.28 23.47
CA SER A 384 9.67 -4.73 24.16
C SER A 384 10.90 -4.87 23.26
N ALA A 385 11.81 -3.91 23.36
CA ALA A 385 13.11 -3.97 22.69
C ALA A 385 13.94 -5.20 23.12
N GLU A 386 13.76 -5.67 24.36
CA GLU A 386 14.46 -6.84 24.92
C GLU A 386 14.08 -8.16 24.22
N TYR A 387 12.92 -8.20 23.56
CA TYR A 387 12.47 -9.39 22.83
C TYR A 387 12.84 -9.35 21.35
N VAL A 388 13.64 -8.38 20.93
CA VAL A 388 14.13 -8.31 19.56
C VAL A 388 15.48 -9.00 19.46
N VAL A 389 15.52 -10.10 18.72
CA VAL A 389 16.74 -10.87 18.45
C VAL A 389 17.13 -10.64 17.00
N VAL A 390 18.35 -10.18 16.80
CA VAL A 390 18.94 -9.96 15.46
C VAL A 390 20.10 -10.92 15.29
N ARG A 391 20.09 -11.69 14.20
CA ARG A 391 21.14 -12.62 13.83
C ARG A 391 21.64 -12.35 12.43
N ILE A 392 22.94 -12.43 12.23
CA ILE A 392 23.58 -12.33 10.91
C ILE A 392 24.28 -13.66 10.60
N GLU A 393 24.03 -14.17 9.39
CA GLU A 393 24.80 -15.26 8.83
C GLU A 393 25.72 -14.68 7.75
N ARG A 394 27.02 -14.79 7.97
CA ARG A 394 28.09 -14.28 7.07
C ARG A 394 28.99 -15.44 6.64
N GLY A 395 28.78 -15.93 5.42
CA GLY A 395 29.45 -17.14 4.96
C GLY A 395 29.13 -18.33 5.89
N PRO A 396 30.13 -19.04 6.45
CA PRO A 396 29.92 -20.16 7.35
C PRO A 396 29.62 -19.72 8.80
N GLN A 397 29.74 -18.43 9.11
CA GLN A 397 29.60 -17.92 10.48
C GLN A 397 28.15 -17.44 10.72
N SER A 398 27.61 -17.75 11.89
CA SER A 398 26.35 -17.19 12.36
C SER A 398 26.57 -16.60 13.75
N PHE A 399 26.18 -15.36 13.94
CA PHE A 399 26.33 -14.68 15.21
C PHE A 399 25.10 -13.82 15.54
N GLU A 400 24.85 -13.65 16.80
CA GLU A 400 23.77 -12.84 17.32
C GLU A 400 24.28 -11.43 17.63
N CYS A 401 23.54 -10.43 17.20
CA CYS A 401 23.87 -9.03 17.39
C CYS A 401 23.52 -8.57 18.81
N VAL A 402 24.40 -7.82 19.44
CA VAL A 402 24.22 -7.31 20.79
C VAL A 402 23.40 -6.01 20.74
N PRO A 403 22.23 -5.93 21.42
CA PRO A 403 21.45 -4.70 21.50
C PRO A 403 22.27 -3.54 22.07
N GLY A 404 22.11 -2.35 21.49
CA GLY A 404 22.82 -1.14 21.88
C GLY A 404 24.26 -1.03 21.37
N GLN A 405 24.92 -2.15 21.00
CA GLN A 405 26.26 -2.19 20.44
C GLN A 405 26.23 -2.46 18.92
N ASP A 406 25.58 -3.55 18.52
CA ASP A 406 25.54 -4.02 17.13
C ASP A 406 24.25 -3.67 16.41
N PHE A 407 23.22 -3.32 17.13
CA PHE A 407 22.01 -2.72 16.57
C PHE A 407 21.29 -1.84 17.59
N THR A 408 20.47 -0.93 17.07
CA THR A 408 19.55 -0.11 17.87
C THR A 408 18.17 -0.13 17.22
N LEU A 409 17.12 -0.03 18.06
CA LEU A 409 15.78 0.23 17.57
C LEU A 409 15.59 1.74 17.44
N VAL A 410 15.16 2.18 16.26
CA VAL A 410 14.89 3.58 15.97
C VAL A 410 13.42 3.72 15.61
N GLU A 411 12.73 4.60 16.32
CA GLU A 411 11.36 4.96 15.99
C GLU A 411 11.35 6.04 14.90
N GLY A 412 10.66 5.78 13.81
CA GLY A 412 10.43 6.70 12.70
C GLY A 412 8.96 7.07 12.59
N THR A 413 8.64 7.98 11.68
CA THR A 413 7.26 8.38 11.38
C THR A 413 6.39 7.22 10.89
N ASP A 414 7.01 6.23 10.24
CA ASP A 414 6.30 5.13 9.59
C ASP A 414 6.60 3.76 10.22
N GLY A 415 7.04 3.73 11.48
CA GLY A 415 7.27 2.48 12.21
C GLY A 415 8.60 2.39 12.93
N ILE A 416 8.96 1.19 13.34
CA ILE A 416 10.19 0.90 14.06
C ILE A 416 11.21 0.24 13.13
N PHE A 417 12.45 0.63 13.27
CA PHE A 417 13.58 0.15 12.48
C PHE A 417 14.63 -0.51 13.37
N VAL A 418 15.20 -1.61 12.90
CA VAL A 418 16.48 -2.12 13.36
C VAL A 418 17.57 -1.42 12.56
N LYS A 419 18.33 -0.54 13.18
CA LYS A 419 19.51 0.10 12.59
C LYS A 419 20.74 -0.72 12.97
N PHE A 420 21.43 -1.23 11.96
CA PHE A 420 22.62 -2.04 12.13
C PHE A 420 23.86 -1.19 12.48
N GLY A 421 24.72 -1.74 13.31
CA GLY A 421 25.97 -1.13 13.75
C GLY A 421 27.00 -2.18 14.15
N GLY A 422 28.14 -1.77 14.65
CA GLY A 422 29.15 -2.67 15.20
C GLY A 422 29.51 -3.83 14.27
N ALA A 423 29.52 -5.03 14.83
CA ALA A 423 29.79 -6.25 14.07
C ALA A 423 28.66 -6.64 13.08
N CYS A 424 27.46 -6.09 13.31
CA CYS A 424 26.26 -6.41 12.52
C CYS A 424 25.99 -5.42 11.37
N VAL A 425 26.91 -4.51 11.07
CA VAL A 425 26.83 -3.77 9.80
C VAL A 425 26.77 -4.76 8.65
N LEU A 426 25.69 -4.70 7.89
CA LEU A 426 25.44 -5.65 6.82
C LEU A 426 26.50 -5.55 5.71
N GLN A 427 26.86 -6.69 5.17
CA GLN A 427 27.78 -6.84 4.06
C GLN A 427 27.08 -7.57 2.90
N PRO A 428 27.65 -7.51 1.68
CA PRO A 428 27.17 -8.34 0.58
C PRO A 428 27.11 -9.82 0.98
N ASP A 429 26.05 -10.49 0.57
CA ASP A 429 25.78 -11.90 0.84
C ASP A 429 25.43 -12.27 2.29
N ASP A 430 25.44 -11.33 3.24
CA ASP A 430 24.90 -11.59 4.58
C ASP A 430 23.44 -12.00 4.52
N ILE A 431 23.04 -12.91 5.41
CA ILE A 431 21.63 -13.18 5.68
C ILE A 431 21.32 -12.61 7.06
N TRP A 432 20.39 -11.69 7.12
CA TRP A 432 19.88 -11.19 8.38
C TRP A 432 18.58 -11.89 8.75
N ASP A 433 18.39 -12.16 10.05
CA ASP A 433 17.19 -12.76 10.63
C ASP A 433 16.82 -11.95 11.90
N VAL A 434 15.65 -11.34 11.89
CA VAL A 434 15.12 -10.56 13.02
C VAL A 434 13.85 -11.22 13.52
N ARG A 435 13.82 -11.53 14.81
CA ARG A 435 12.69 -12.17 15.50
C ARG A 435 12.27 -11.32 16.67
N TYR A 436 11.00 -11.17 16.87
CA TYR A 436 10.43 -10.39 17.97
C TYR A 436 8.99 -10.80 18.30
N LEU A 437 8.51 -10.37 19.48
CA LEU A 437 7.13 -10.54 19.91
C LEU A 437 6.37 -9.23 19.69
N THR A 438 5.15 -9.33 19.21
CA THR A 438 4.22 -8.22 19.05
C THR A 438 2.86 -8.56 19.67
N ASN A 439 2.09 -7.55 20.01
CA ASN A 439 0.68 -7.71 20.37
C ASN A 439 -0.16 -7.93 19.10
N LYS A 440 -1.19 -8.77 19.21
CA LYS A 440 -2.15 -9.00 18.14
C LYS A 440 -3.18 -7.88 18.14
#